data_8615a70e6b232d7a61d3e5bc25229f86
#
_entry.id   8615a70e6b232d7a61d3e5bc25229f86
#
_cell.length_a   1.000
_cell.length_b   1.000
_cell.length_c   1.000
_cell.angle_alpha   90.00
_cell.angle_beta   90.00
_cell.angle_gamma   90.00
#
_symmetry.space_group_name_H-M   'P 1'
#
loop_
_entity.id
_entity.type
_entity.pdbx_description
1 polymer ?
#
loop_
_entity_poly.entity_id
_entity_poly.type
_entity_poly.pdbx_seq_one_letter_code
_entity_poly.pdbx_strand_id
1 'polypeptide(L)'
;MNTDGCETLSELCQRLLMAEEALFDQDYQQHAIVGESKDQSIGKPYLLHHHGSLDSKQKGEKQKGILLIHGLMAAPFEVRQWADFLYAQGYNVYAPRLTGHGTSVIDLATRNKQEWVDAVQRGYNILAECSDEIILAGFSTGAALALDIAIKQPNNFSALISISAPLKIKKFSANFASPINQWNRILNGLNVSKAKKEFVTNHADNPHINYLRCPVSSIVQIQKLMKPVRQNLAKISMPALIVHATNDPKVDVQSSRDIYRLIASQDKTYHEIDFDLHGIINGDISKQIFKQVDLFLQKLA
;
A
#
# COMPACT_ATOMS: atom_id res chain seq x y z
N MET A 1 4.19 9.49 -44.31
CA MET A 1 3.17 9.42 -43.27
C MET A 1 3.67 8.39 -42.26
N ASN A 2 4.44 8.83 -41.26
CA ASN A 2 4.90 7.99 -40.17
C ASN A 2 3.78 7.90 -39.15
N THR A 3 3.11 6.77 -39.07
CA THR A 3 2.31 6.43 -37.92
C THR A 3 3.30 6.02 -36.85
N ASP A 4 3.59 6.96 -35.93
CA ASP A 4 4.38 6.69 -34.73
C ASP A 4 3.77 5.46 -34.04
N GLY A 5 4.56 4.39 -33.98
CA GLY A 5 4.19 3.13 -33.32
C GLY A 5 4.17 3.30 -31.80
N CYS A 6 3.19 4.06 -31.32
CA CYS A 6 2.85 4.13 -29.92
C CYS A 6 2.16 2.81 -29.55
N GLU A 7 2.85 1.88 -28.91
CA GLU A 7 2.20 0.70 -28.38
C GLU A 7 1.16 1.11 -27.35
N THR A 8 -0.11 1.00 -27.72
CA THR A 8 -1.23 1.16 -26.79
C THR A 8 -1.24 -0.02 -25.80
N LEU A 9 -1.68 0.22 -24.57
CA LEU A 9 -1.96 -0.85 -23.61
C LEU A 9 -2.76 -1.97 -24.26
N SER A 10 -2.52 -3.23 -23.87
CA SER A 10 -3.32 -4.35 -24.33
C SER A 10 -4.81 -4.10 -24.06
N GLU A 11 -5.70 -4.62 -24.92
CA GLU A 11 -7.15 -4.49 -24.70
C GLU A 11 -7.57 -5.04 -23.33
N LEU A 12 -6.89 -6.10 -22.87
CA LEU A 12 -7.16 -6.67 -21.55
C LEU A 12 -6.74 -5.70 -20.44
N CYS A 13 -5.55 -5.11 -20.51
CA CYS A 13 -5.11 -4.11 -19.54
C CYS A 13 -6.07 -2.92 -19.47
N GLN A 14 -6.50 -2.38 -20.63
CA GLN A 14 -7.46 -1.28 -20.68
C GLN A 14 -8.80 -1.67 -20.02
N ARG A 15 -9.35 -2.86 -20.32
CA ARG A 15 -10.59 -3.33 -19.69
C ARG A 15 -10.47 -3.50 -18.18
N LEU A 16 -9.35 -4.03 -17.69
CA LEU A 16 -9.11 -4.19 -16.26
C LEU A 16 -9.00 -2.83 -15.56
N LEU A 17 -8.29 -1.86 -16.16
CA LEU A 17 -8.22 -0.50 -15.63
C LEU A 17 -9.60 0.17 -15.57
N MET A 18 -10.36 0.11 -16.64
CA MET A 18 -11.72 0.65 -16.69
C MET A 18 -12.63 0.00 -15.63
N ALA A 19 -12.47 -1.29 -15.38
CA ALA A 19 -13.23 -1.99 -14.34
C ALA A 19 -12.88 -1.48 -12.92
N GLU A 20 -11.60 -1.24 -12.62
CA GLU A 20 -11.20 -0.68 -11.32
C GLU A 20 -11.65 0.78 -11.15
N GLU A 21 -11.61 1.57 -12.22
CA GLU A 21 -12.15 2.95 -12.20
C GLU A 21 -13.64 2.95 -11.97
N ALA A 22 -14.39 2.11 -12.70
CA ALA A 22 -15.85 1.98 -12.56
C ALA A 22 -16.23 1.50 -11.14
N LEU A 23 -15.46 0.56 -10.57
CA LEU A 23 -15.65 0.10 -9.19
C LEU A 23 -15.44 1.24 -8.19
N PHE A 24 -14.42 2.09 -8.39
CA PHE A 24 -14.22 3.27 -7.57
C PHE A 24 -15.36 4.27 -7.71
N ASP A 25 -15.76 4.59 -8.92
CA ASP A 25 -16.84 5.56 -9.19
C ASP A 25 -18.17 5.10 -8.56
N GLN A 26 -18.48 3.80 -8.65
CA GLN A 26 -19.66 3.21 -7.99
C GLN A 26 -19.56 3.32 -6.45
N ASP A 27 -18.44 2.92 -5.86
CA ASP A 27 -18.22 3.03 -4.41
C ASP A 27 -18.29 4.49 -3.95
N TYR A 28 -17.71 5.41 -4.74
CA TYR A 28 -17.74 6.84 -4.41
C TYR A 28 -19.16 7.42 -4.45
N GLN A 29 -19.93 7.11 -5.49
CA GLN A 29 -21.33 7.54 -5.59
C GLN A 29 -22.18 7.00 -4.43
N GLN A 30 -21.92 5.77 -4.00
CA GLN A 30 -22.69 5.12 -2.94
C GLN A 30 -22.30 5.58 -1.53
N HIS A 31 -21.01 5.89 -1.29
CA HIS A 31 -20.47 6.03 0.05
C HIS A 31 -19.83 7.39 0.35
N ALA A 32 -19.67 8.28 -0.64
CA ALA A 32 -19.14 9.61 -0.38
C ALA A 32 -20.09 10.43 0.50
N ILE A 33 -19.51 11.18 1.43
CA ILE A 33 -20.23 12.03 2.37
C ILE A 33 -19.82 13.49 2.11
N VAL A 34 -20.77 14.34 1.82
CA VAL A 34 -20.54 15.78 1.57
C VAL A 34 -19.84 16.40 2.79
N GLY A 35 -18.73 17.11 2.55
CA GLY A 35 -17.94 17.78 3.60
C GLY A 35 -16.99 16.86 4.38
N GLU A 36 -17.02 15.53 4.15
CA GLU A 36 -16.10 14.58 4.80
C GLU A 36 -15.21 13.82 3.79
N SER A 37 -15.79 13.37 2.69
CA SER A 37 -15.05 12.66 1.64
C SER A 37 -14.08 13.58 0.90
N LYS A 38 -12.97 13.00 0.48
CA LYS A 38 -11.94 13.69 -0.30
C LYS A 38 -12.38 13.78 -1.76
N ASP A 39 -11.70 14.63 -2.54
CA ASP A 39 -11.88 14.70 -3.99
C ASP A 39 -11.63 13.34 -4.64
N GLN A 40 -12.37 13.02 -5.72
CA GLN A 40 -12.24 11.74 -6.43
C GLN A 40 -10.83 11.48 -6.95
N SER A 41 -10.12 12.52 -7.36
CA SER A 41 -8.74 12.41 -7.85
C SER A 41 -7.76 11.86 -6.81
N ILE A 42 -8.08 12.01 -5.51
CA ILE A 42 -7.29 11.46 -4.40
C ILE A 42 -7.52 9.95 -4.26
N GLY A 43 -8.78 9.51 -4.47
CA GLY A 43 -9.22 8.13 -4.26
C GLY A 43 -9.03 7.21 -5.46
N LYS A 44 -8.94 7.75 -6.66
CA LYS A 44 -8.92 6.99 -7.91
C LYS A 44 -7.62 6.19 -8.05
N PRO A 45 -7.68 4.87 -8.40
CA PRO A 45 -6.49 4.11 -8.76
C PRO A 45 -5.88 4.69 -10.05
N TYR A 46 -4.58 4.51 -10.26
CA TYR A 46 -3.91 5.00 -11.47
C TYR A 46 -2.78 4.09 -11.92
N LEU A 47 -2.54 4.08 -13.24
CA LEU A 47 -1.39 3.49 -13.89
C LEU A 47 -0.54 4.60 -14.54
N LEU A 48 0.74 4.63 -14.20
CA LEU A 48 1.77 5.36 -14.95
C LEU A 48 2.48 4.34 -15.84
N HIS A 49 2.33 4.47 -17.16
CA HIS A 49 2.81 3.50 -18.12
C HIS A 49 3.74 4.17 -19.13
N HIS A 50 4.92 3.57 -19.33
CA HIS A 50 5.80 3.93 -20.43
C HIS A 50 5.34 3.24 -21.71
N HIS A 51 5.10 4.01 -22.73
CA HIS A 51 4.96 3.47 -24.09
C HIS A 51 6.33 2.94 -24.50
N GLY A 52 6.48 1.60 -24.58
CA GLY A 52 7.69 0.99 -25.02
C GLY A 52 8.06 1.52 -26.41
N SER A 53 9.30 2.02 -26.60
CA SER A 53 9.79 2.27 -27.94
C SER A 53 10.04 0.91 -28.62
N LEU A 54 9.75 0.79 -29.91
CA LEU A 54 10.13 -0.38 -30.71
C LEU A 54 11.63 -0.72 -30.55
N ASP A 55 12.47 0.27 -30.27
CA ASP A 55 13.90 0.11 -30.05
C ASP A 55 14.24 -0.63 -28.74
N SER A 56 13.49 -0.44 -27.63
CA SER A 56 13.74 -1.15 -26.38
C SER A 56 13.35 -2.64 -26.46
N LYS A 57 12.25 -2.97 -27.14
CA LYS A 57 11.87 -4.35 -27.41
C LYS A 57 12.83 -5.07 -28.37
N GLN A 58 13.38 -4.36 -29.36
CA GLN A 58 14.40 -4.90 -30.26
C GLN A 58 15.70 -5.23 -29.51
N LYS A 59 16.00 -4.53 -28.41
CA LYS A 59 17.15 -4.82 -27.54
C LYS A 59 16.88 -5.95 -26.53
N GLY A 60 15.65 -6.47 -26.43
CA GLY A 60 15.28 -7.51 -25.46
C GLY A 60 15.24 -7.01 -24.02
N GLU A 61 15.12 -5.70 -23.81
CA GLU A 61 15.01 -5.10 -22.48
C GLU A 61 13.63 -5.40 -21.91
N LYS A 62 13.59 -5.95 -20.68
CA LYS A 62 12.35 -6.25 -19.98
C LYS A 62 11.73 -4.98 -19.39
N GLN A 63 10.44 -4.80 -19.63
CA GLN A 63 9.68 -3.73 -18.97
C GLN A 63 9.41 -4.11 -17.53
N LYS A 64 9.95 -3.36 -16.57
CA LYS A 64 9.72 -3.57 -15.13
C LYS A 64 8.55 -2.75 -14.64
N GLY A 65 7.68 -3.38 -13.82
CA GLY A 65 6.55 -2.73 -13.16
C GLY A 65 6.66 -2.71 -11.64
N ILE A 66 6.08 -1.70 -11.02
CA ILE A 66 6.02 -1.58 -9.56
C ILE A 66 4.56 -1.49 -9.12
N LEU A 67 4.10 -2.49 -8.35
CA LEU A 67 2.81 -2.47 -7.69
C LEU A 67 2.96 -1.72 -6.36
N LEU A 68 2.43 -0.49 -6.29
CA LEU A 68 2.71 0.46 -5.21
C LEU A 68 1.48 0.66 -4.31
N ILE A 69 1.51 0.14 -3.09
CA ILE A 69 0.34 0.02 -2.22
C ILE A 69 0.37 1.07 -1.11
N HIS A 70 -0.71 1.87 -1.01
CA HIS A 70 -0.89 2.92 -0.01
C HIS A 70 -1.25 2.39 1.39
N GLY A 71 -1.19 3.27 2.40
CA GLY A 71 -1.49 2.96 3.80
C GLY A 71 -2.97 3.01 4.17
N LEU A 72 -3.28 2.60 5.41
CA LEU A 72 -4.64 2.66 5.97
C LEU A 72 -5.11 4.12 6.12
N MET A 73 -6.41 4.34 5.91
CA MET A 73 -7.07 5.65 5.99
C MET A 73 -6.60 6.67 4.95
N ALA A 74 -5.70 6.28 4.06
CA ALA A 74 -5.20 7.09 2.96
C ALA A 74 -5.95 6.76 1.65
N ALA A 75 -5.24 6.92 0.53
CA ALA A 75 -5.76 6.65 -0.81
C ALA A 75 -4.58 6.51 -1.78
N PRO A 76 -4.77 6.10 -3.04
CA PRO A 76 -3.69 5.99 -4.01
C PRO A 76 -2.82 7.25 -4.15
N PHE A 77 -3.40 8.43 -3.94
CA PHE A 77 -2.66 9.69 -3.98
C PHE A 77 -1.56 9.81 -2.88
N GLU A 78 -1.65 9.05 -1.77
CA GLU A 78 -0.61 9.05 -0.73
C GLU A 78 0.77 8.64 -1.27
N VAL A 79 0.79 7.73 -2.23
CA VAL A 79 2.02 7.22 -2.84
C VAL A 79 2.35 7.91 -4.17
N ARG A 80 1.64 8.97 -4.55
CA ARG A 80 1.79 9.63 -5.85
C ARG A 80 3.17 10.20 -6.06
N GLN A 81 3.75 10.88 -5.07
CA GLN A 81 5.12 11.44 -5.18
C GLN A 81 6.16 10.33 -5.39
N TRP A 82 5.97 9.19 -4.74
CA TRP A 82 6.83 8.01 -4.93
C TRP A 82 6.62 7.36 -6.30
N ALA A 83 5.37 7.27 -6.75
CA ALA A 83 5.04 6.75 -8.08
C ALA A 83 5.66 7.60 -9.21
N ASP A 84 5.56 8.93 -9.12
CA ASP A 84 6.15 9.85 -10.10
C ASP A 84 7.69 9.71 -10.15
N PHE A 85 8.34 9.55 -9.00
CA PHE A 85 9.77 9.29 -8.91
C PHE A 85 10.13 7.97 -9.62
N LEU A 86 9.43 6.88 -9.35
CA LEU A 86 9.67 5.58 -9.96
C LEU A 86 9.39 5.57 -11.47
N TYR A 87 8.33 6.26 -11.87
CA TYR A 87 8.01 6.44 -13.28
C TYR A 87 9.14 7.18 -14.02
N ALA A 88 9.67 8.25 -13.43
CA ALA A 88 10.83 8.96 -14.00
C ALA A 88 12.10 8.10 -14.14
N GLN A 89 12.20 6.98 -13.40
CA GLN A 89 13.28 5.98 -13.50
C GLN A 89 12.98 4.87 -14.53
N GLY A 90 11.88 4.96 -15.29
CA GLY A 90 11.54 4.01 -16.36
C GLY A 90 10.64 2.84 -15.94
N TYR A 91 10.11 2.83 -14.71
CA TYR A 91 9.20 1.78 -14.26
C TYR A 91 7.75 2.11 -14.63
N ASN A 92 6.98 1.10 -15.06
CA ASN A 92 5.53 1.18 -15.01
C ASN A 92 5.10 1.16 -13.54
N VAL A 93 4.16 2.00 -13.13
CA VAL A 93 3.72 2.03 -11.73
C VAL A 93 2.20 1.96 -11.66
N TYR A 94 1.68 0.96 -10.98
CA TYR A 94 0.25 0.88 -10.67
C TYR A 94 0.01 1.05 -9.17
N ALA A 95 -0.86 2.01 -8.84
CA ALA A 95 -1.32 2.25 -7.47
C ALA A 95 -2.79 1.83 -7.32
N PRO A 96 -3.07 0.63 -6.78
CA PRO A 96 -4.43 0.17 -6.55
C PRO A 96 -5.10 0.98 -5.44
N ARG A 97 -6.43 1.12 -5.52
CA ARG A 97 -7.23 1.60 -4.40
C ARG A 97 -7.63 0.43 -3.49
N LEU A 98 -7.27 0.47 -2.24
CA LEU A 98 -7.80 -0.45 -1.25
C LEU A 98 -9.28 -0.14 -1.00
N THR A 99 -10.15 -1.14 -1.03
CA THR A 99 -11.60 -0.97 -0.86
C THR A 99 -11.93 -0.22 0.43
N GLY A 100 -12.86 0.73 0.37
CA GLY A 100 -13.22 1.62 1.49
C GLY A 100 -12.31 2.84 1.67
N HIS A 101 -11.24 2.96 0.86
CA HIS A 101 -10.36 4.14 0.87
C HIS A 101 -10.74 5.09 -0.28
N GLY A 102 -10.53 6.39 -0.07
CA GLY A 102 -10.90 7.43 -1.04
C GLY A 102 -12.39 7.72 -1.14
N THR A 103 -13.24 7.03 -0.39
CA THR A 103 -14.71 7.20 -0.31
C THR A 103 -15.10 7.91 1.00
N SER A 104 -15.38 7.15 2.07
CA SER A 104 -15.62 7.70 3.40
C SER A 104 -15.10 6.79 4.51
N VAL A 105 -14.94 7.36 5.70
CA VAL A 105 -14.54 6.58 6.87
C VAL A 105 -15.61 5.55 7.29
N ILE A 106 -16.87 5.81 6.96
CA ILE A 106 -17.99 4.91 7.22
C ILE A 106 -17.89 3.69 6.29
N ASP A 107 -17.60 3.91 5.00
CA ASP A 107 -17.34 2.83 4.06
C ASP A 107 -16.16 1.96 4.53
N LEU A 108 -15.03 2.59 4.89
CA LEU A 108 -13.86 1.87 5.41
C LEU A 108 -14.20 1.02 6.64
N ALA A 109 -15.11 1.49 7.51
CA ALA A 109 -15.52 0.76 8.72
C ALA A 109 -16.21 -0.58 8.42
N THR A 110 -16.83 -0.74 7.26
CA THR A 110 -17.53 -1.95 6.81
C THR A 110 -16.61 -2.97 6.16
N ARG A 111 -15.41 -2.55 5.72
CA ARG A 111 -14.51 -3.37 4.90
C ARG A 111 -13.64 -4.32 5.73
N ASN A 112 -13.24 -5.40 5.12
CA ASN A 112 -12.38 -6.41 5.74
C ASN A 112 -11.04 -6.56 4.99
N LYS A 113 -10.07 -7.21 5.64
CA LYS A 113 -8.73 -7.39 5.08
C LYS A 113 -8.69 -8.17 3.76
N GLN A 114 -9.66 -9.07 3.52
CA GLN A 114 -9.68 -9.85 2.28
C GLN A 114 -9.99 -8.96 1.09
N GLU A 115 -10.90 -8.00 1.22
CA GLU A 115 -11.22 -7.02 0.17
C GLU A 115 -9.98 -6.18 -0.20
N TRP A 116 -9.10 -5.88 0.77
CA TRP A 116 -7.83 -5.20 0.51
C TRP A 116 -6.83 -6.10 -0.23
N VAL A 117 -6.71 -7.37 0.18
CA VAL A 117 -5.87 -8.36 -0.52
C VAL A 117 -6.35 -8.55 -1.97
N ASP A 118 -7.67 -8.64 -2.17
CA ASP A 118 -8.27 -8.79 -3.50
C ASP A 118 -8.02 -7.56 -4.38
N ALA A 119 -8.06 -6.35 -3.82
CA ALA A 119 -7.72 -5.12 -4.54
C ALA A 119 -6.24 -5.12 -5.00
N VAL A 120 -5.32 -5.57 -4.15
CA VAL A 120 -3.90 -5.70 -4.51
C VAL A 120 -3.71 -6.78 -5.58
N GLN A 121 -4.45 -7.90 -5.51
CA GLN A 121 -4.39 -8.95 -6.52
C GLN A 121 -4.89 -8.47 -7.89
N ARG A 122 -5.98 -7.69 -7.93
CA ARG A 122 -6.45 -7.07 -9.17
C ARG A 122 -5.41 -6.11 -9.74
N GLY A 123 -4.77 -5.33 -8.87
CA GLY A 123 -3.66 -4.46 -9.26
C GLY A 123 -2.47 -5.21 -9.86
N TYR A 124 -2.12 -6.36 -9.30
CA TYR A 124 -1.11 -7.25 -9.89
C TYR A 124 -1.52 -7.69 -11.30
N ASN A 125 -2.77 -8.14 -11.49
CA ASN A 125 -3.25 -8.60 -12.78
C ASN A 125 -3.20 -7.50 -13.85
N ILE A 126 -3.50 -6.25 -13.48
CA ILE A 126 -3.38 -5.10 -14.41
C ILE A 126 -1.92 -4.88 -14.80
N LEU A 127 -1.02 -4.84 -13.82
CA LEU A 127 0.39 -4.52 -14.07
C LEU A 127 1.11 -5.63 -14.85
N ALA A 128 0.70 -6.89 -14.67
CA ALA A 128 1.22 -8.04 -15.40
C ALA A 128 0.88 -8.01 -16.90
N GLU A 129 -0.13 -7.25 -17.33
CA GLU A 129 -0.48 -7.06 -18.74
C GLU A 129 0.44 -6.06 -19.47
N CYS A 130 1.23 -5.29 -18.73
CA CYS A 130 2.11 -4.26 -19.29
C CYS A 130 3.54 -4.28 -18.74
N SER A 131 3.92 -5.34 -18.01
CA SER A 131 5.25 -5.46 -17.41
C SER A 131 5.70 -6.92 -17.36
N ASP A 132 6.96 -7.17 -17.73
CA ASP A 132 7.56 -8.51 -17.75
C ASP A 132 8.02 -8.97 -16.36
N GLU A 133 8.39 -8.02 -15.51
CA GLU A 133 8.81 -8.25 -14.12
C GLU A 133 8.09 -7.29 -13.20
N ILE A 134 7.63 -7.78 -12.05
CA ILE A 134 6.90 -6.97 -11.09
C ILE A 134 7.63 -6.93 -9.74
N ILE A 135 7.84 -5.72 -9.26
CA ILE A 135 8.34 -5.42 -7.92
C ILE A 135 7.15 -5.04 -7.04
N LEU A 136 7.07 -5.61 -5.85
CA LEU A 136 6.12 -5.18 -4.84
C LEU A 136 6.68 -4.02 -4.04
N ALA A 137 5.89 -2.97 -3.86
CA ALA A 137 6.24 -1.86 -3.00
C ALA A 137 5.03 -1.43 -2.17
N GLY A 138 5.23 -1.02 -0.94
CA GLY A 138 4.14 -0.54 -0.13
C GLY A 138 4.59 0.28 1.07
N PHE A 139 3.65 1.09 1.55
CA PHE A 139 3.83 1.93 2.72
C PHE A 139 2.84 1.53 3.81
N SER A 140 3.31 1.39 5.05
CA SER A 140 2.48 1.13 6.23
C SER A 140 1.62 -0.14 6.04
N THR A 141 0.30 -0.06 6.09
CA THR A 141 -0.61 -1.18 5.80
C THR A 141 -0.39 -1.75 4.40
N GLY A 142 -0.09 -0.89 3.41
CA GLY A 142 0.27 -1.33 2.07
C GLY A 142 1.53 -2.20 2.05
N ALA A 143 2.53 -1.90 2.88
CA ALA A 143 3.71 -2.74 3.03
C ALA A 143 3.38 -4.09 3.69
N ALA A 144 2.45 -4.12 4.67
CA ALA A 144 2.00 -5.39 5.25
C ALA A 144 1.21 -6.26 4.25
N LEU A 145 0.42 -5.63 3.35
CA LEU A 145 -0.26 -6.32 2.25
C LEU A 145 0.74 -6.83 1.21
N ALA A 146 1.78 -6.05 0.88
CA ALA A 146 2.87 -6.49 0.02
C ALA A 146 3.58 -7.73 0.60
N LEU A 147 3.88 -7.74 1.90
CA LEU A 147 4.43 -8.91 2.58
C LEU A 147 3.48 -10.12 2.50
N ASP A 148 2.18 -9.95 2.72
CA ASP A 148 1.18 -11.03 2.67
C ASP A 148 1.10 -11.67 1.28
N ILE A 149 1.11 -10.86 0.22
CA ILE A 149 1.10 -11.35 -1.17
C ILE A 149 2.43 -11.98 -1.54
N ALA A 150 3.56 -11.40 -1.18
CA ALA A 150 4.89 -11.99 -1.40
C ALA A 150 5.03 -13.38 -0.75
N ILE A 151 4.44 -13.57 0.44
CA ILE A 151 4.38 -14.87 1.14
C ILE A 151 3.53 -15.89 0.37
N LYS A 152 2.41 -15.46 -0.20
CA LYS A 152 1.45 -16.35 -0.89
C LYS A 152 1.89 -16.69 -2.31
N GLN A 153 2.58 -15.77 -2.98
CA GLN A 153 2.94 -15.86 -4.39
C GLN A 153 4.42 -15.45 -4.62
N PRO A 154 5.38 -16.13 -3.98
CA PRO A 154 6.78 -15.68 -3.98
C PRO A 154 7.42 -15.63 -5.38
N ASN A 155 6.92 -16.42 -6.32
CA ASN A 155 7.49 -16.51 -7.68
C ASN A 155 6.95 -15.43 -8.64
N ASN A 156 5.95 -14.66 -8.23
CA ASN A 156 5.34 -13.65 -9.09
C ASN A 156 6.07 -12.29 -9.02
N PHE A 157 7.03 -12.15 -8.11
CA PHE A 157 7.67 -10.88 -7.84
C PHE A 157 9.18 -10.99 -7.84
N SER A 158 9.84 -10.07 -8.51
CA SER A 158 11.30 -10.02 -8.62
C SER A 158 11.96 -9.36 -7.39
N ALA A 159 11.24 -8.48 -6.67
CA ALA A 159 11.75 -7.84 -5.46
C ALA A 159 10.61 -7.30 -4.58
N LEU A 160 10.96 -6.90 -3.34
CA LEU A 160 10.03 -6.32 -2.36
C LEU A 160 10.62 -5.04 -1.76
N ILE A 161 9.82 -3.96 -1.71
CA ILE A 161 10.13 -2.72 -0.99
C ILE A 161 9.08 -2.51 0.10
N SER A 162 9.49 -2.59 1.36
CA SER A 162 8.63 -2.50 2.53
C SER A 162 8.97 -1.28 3.37
N ILE A 163 8.13 -0.25 3.33
CA ILE A 163 8.34 0.99 4.10
C ILE A 163 7.35 1.05 5.26
N SER A 164 7.86 1.14 6.49
CA SER A 164 7.10 1.28 7.75
C SER A 164 6.01 0.21 7.94
N ALA A 165 6.26 -1.06 7.53
CA ALA A 165 5.28 -2.14 7.63
C ALA A 165 4.97 -2.52 9.10
N PRO A 166 3.69 -2.60 9.50
CA PRO A 166 3.32 -2.99 10.85
C PRO A 166 3.38 -4.51 11.05
N LEU A 167 4.18 -4.98 12.01
CA LEU A 167 4.04 -6.27 12.70
C LEU A 167 3.72 -6.09 14.18
N LYS A 168 4.01 -4.89 14.71
CA LYS A 168 3.61 -4.39 16.02
C LYS A 168 3.14 -2.96 15.89
N ILE A 169 1.96 -2.68 16.39
CA ILE A 169 1.44 -1.32 16.49
C ILE A 169 1.85 -0.79 17.87
N LYS A 170 2.39 0.43 17.95
CA LYS A 170 2.76 1.03 19.24
C LYS A 170 1.56 1.07 20.18
N LYS A 171 1.80 0.90 21.47
CA LYS A 171 0.76 0.78 22.53
C LYS A 171 -0.27 1.93 22.52
N PHE A 172 0.07 3.09 21.97
CA PHE A 172 -0.85 4.22 21.89
C PHE A 172 -2.10 3.90 21.04
N SER A 173 -1.92 3.26 19.88
CA SER A 173 -3.05 2.79 19.05
C SER A 173 -3.64 1.45 19.55
N ALA A 174 -2.80 0.55 20.09
CA ALA A 174 -3.24 -0.72 20.65
C ALA A 174 -3.97 -0.58 22.01
N ASN A 175 -3.57 0.39 22.84
CA ASN A 175 -4.27 0.67 24.11
C ASN A 175 -5.67 1.24 23.91
N PHE A 176 -5.97 1.84 22.75
CA PHE A 176 -7.32 2.29 22.43
C PHE A 176 -8.14 1.20 21.72
N ALA A 177 -7.54 0.38 20.85
CA ALA A 177 -8.29 -0.62 20.10
C ALA A 177 -8.63 -1.87 20.94
N SER A 178 -7.68 -2.40 21.72
CA SER A 178 -7.92 -3.63 22.51
C SER A 178 -8.88 -3.44 23.68
N PRO A 179 -8.73 -2.42 24.54
CA PRO A 179 -9.73 -2.11 25.57
C PRO A 179 -11.08 -1.69 24.99
N ILE A 180 -11.08 -0.93 23.87
CA ILE A 180 -12.34 -0.55 23.21
C ILE A 180 -13.04 -1.78 22.63
N ASN A 181 -12.30 -2.73 22.04
CA ASN A 181 -12.88 -3.98 21.54
C ASN A 181 -13.45 -4.83 22.69
N GLN A 182 -12.72 -4.95 23.81
CA GLN A 182 -13.22 -5.64 24.99
C GLN A 182 -14.45 -4.93 25.57
N TRP A 183 -14.40 -3.59 25.68
CA TRP A 183 -15.52 -2.77 26.11
C TRP A 183 -16.73 -2.93 25.19
N ASN A 184 -16.53 -2.85 23.89
CA ASN A 184 -17.58 -3.04 22.90
C ASN A 184 -18.15 -4.47 22.93
N ARG A 185 -17.36 -5.51 23.24
CA ARG A 185 -17.84 -6.89 23.42
C ARG A 185 -18.72 -7.02 24.68
N ILE A 186 -18.33 -6.39 25.80
CA ILE A 186 -19.13 -6.34 27.02
C ILE A 186 -20.42 -5.60 26.75
N LEU A 187 -20.40 -4.44 26.09
CA LEU A 187 -21.57 -3.66 25.74
C LEU A 187 -22.51 -4.39 24.76
N ASN A 188 -21.97 -5.23 23.85
CA ASN A 188 -22.76 -6.11 22.99
C ASN A 188 -23.54 -7.15 23.83
N GLY A 189 -22.90 -7.74 24.84
CA GLY A 189 -23.56 -8.67 25.76
C GLY A 189 -24.64 -8.02 26.60
N LEU A 190 -24.56 -6.71 26.84
CA LEU A 190 -25.52 -5.93 27.64
C LEU A 190 -26.55 -5.17 26.78
N ASN A 191 -26.54 -5.34 25.42
CA ASN A 191 -27.42 -4.63 24.46
C ASN A 191 -27.36 -3.08 24.54
N VAL A 192 -26.23 -2.51 25.02
CA VAL A 192 -26.03 -1.06 25.15
C VAL A 192 -25.27 -0.54 23.90
N SER A 193 -26.01 -0.22 22.84
CA SER A 193 -25.39 0.23 21.55
C SER A 193 -24.80 1.64 21.63
N LYS A 194 -25.36 2.56 22.41
CA LYS A 194 -24.97 3.99 22.46
C LYS A 194 -23.61 4.28 23.08
N ALA A 195 -22.97 3.34 23.78
CA ALA A 195 -21.67 3.54 24.43
C ALA A 195 -20.49 2.94 23.67
N LYS A 196 -20.71 2.37 22.47
CA LYS A 196 -19.64 1.78 21.66
C LYS A 196 -18.80 2.87 21.00
N LYS A 197 -17.47 2.78 21.13
CA LYS A 197 -16.54 3.58 20.34
C LYS A 197 -16.29 2.88 19.01
N GLU A 198 -16.86 3.42 17.94
CA GLU A 198 -16.68 2.90 16.58
C GLU A 198 -15.46 3.51 15.89
N PHE A 199 -15.07 4.71 16.30
CA PHE A 199 -13.97 5.46 15.72
C PHE A 199 -13.04 6.01 16.79
N VAL A 200 -11.75 6.14 16.45
CA VAL A 200 -10.75 6.87 17.21
C VAL A 200 -10.19 8.00 16.36
N THR A 201 -9.77 9.12 16.98
CA THR A 201 -9.15 10.23 16.28
C THR A 201 -7.86 9.77 15.61
N ASN A 202 -7.67 10.15 14.37
CA ASN A 202 -6.42 9.96 13.62
C ASN A 202 -5.70 11.30 13.48
N HIS A 203 -4.52 11.41 14.09
CA HIS A 203 -3.60 12.51 13.85
C HIS A 203 -2.84 12.22 12.56
N ALA A 204 -3.43 12.62 11.43
CA ALA A 204 -2.91 12.35 10.10
C ALA A 204 -1.73 13.27 9.77
N ASP A 205 -0.64 12.69 9.25
CA ASP A 205 0.50 13.46 8.75
C ASP A 205 0.12 14.24 7.48
N ASN A 206 -0.83 13.69 6.67
CA ASN A 206 -1.39 14.30 5.47
C ASN A 206 -2.92 14.43 5.56
N PRO A 207 -3.48 15.41 6.29
CA PRO A 207 -4.92 15.53 6.52
C PRO A 207 -5.76 15.79 5.27
N HIS A 208 -5.14 16.25 4.17
CA HIS A 208 -5.81 16.43 2.88
C HIS A 208 -6.04 15.09 2.14
N ILE A 209 -5.30 14.04 2.47
CA ILE A 209 -5.45 12.69 1.88
C ILE A 209 -6.14 11.75 2.88
N ASN A 210 -5.67 11.75 4.13
CA ASN A 210 -6.10 10.78 5.13
C ASN A 210 -7.46 11.13 5.75
N TYR A 211 -8.20 10.11 6.18
CA TYR A 211 -9.33 10.29 7.07
C TYR A 211 -8.87 10.74 8.46
N LEU A 212 -9.61 11.67 9.07
CA LEU A 212 -9.29 12.23 10.40
C LEU A 212 -9.79 11.34 11.55
N ARG A 213 -10.55 10.29 11.24
CA ARG A 213 -11.01 9.27 12.18
C ARG A 213 -10.60 7.89 11.67
N CYS A 214 -10.24 6.99 12.57
CA CYS A 214 -9.90 5.61 12.25
C CYS A 214 -10.99 4.67 12.77
N PRO A 215 -11.60 3.81 11.92
CA PRO A 215 -12.52 2.80 12.41
C PRO A 215 -11.78 1.77 13.27
N VAL A 216 -12.34 1.46 14.44
CA VAL A 216 -11.80 0.40 15.31
C VAL A 216 -11.84 -0.96 14.61
N SER A 217 -12.87 -1.20 13.76
CA SER A 217 -12.96 -2.39 12.90
C SER A 217 -11.74 -2.54 11.99
N SER A 218 -11.28 -1.46 11.36
CA SER A 218 -10.11 -1.49 10.46
C SER A 218 -8.81 -1.83 11.19
N ILE A 219 -8.64 -1.35 12.43
CA ILE A 219 -7.48 -1.72 13.28
C ILE A 219 -7.50 -3.24 13.53
N VAL A 220 -8.68 -3.82 13.80
CA VAL A 220 -8.83 -5.27 13.97
C VAL A 220 -8.47 -6.03 12.69
N GLN A 221 -8.84 -5.51 11.51
CA GLN A 221 -8.48 -6.15 10.25
C GLN A 221 -6.97 -6.14 10.01
N ILE A 222 -6.27 -5.05 10.37
CA ILE A 222 -4.80 -5.01 10.30
C ILE A 222 -4.19 -6.02 11.26
N GLN A 223 -4.68 -6.14 12.49
CA GLN A 223 -4.19 -7.15 13.43
C GLN A 223 -4.36 -8.58 12.90
N LYS A 224 -5.49 -8.85 12.22
CA LYS A 224 -5.72 -10.13 11.53
C LYS A 224 -4.78 -10.36 10.34
N LEU A 225 -4.27 -9.31 9.68
CA LEU A 225 -3.26 -9.38 8.63
C LEU A 225 -1.86 -9.63 9.22
N MET A 226 -1.49 -8.90 10.26
CA MET A 226 -0.14 -8.93 10.84
C MET A 226 0.28 -10.31 11.36
N LYS A 227 -0.64 -11.06 11.99
CA LYS A 227 -0.33 -12.35 12.60
C LYS A 227 0.17 -13.40 11.59
N PRO A 228 -0.57 -13.72 10.51
CA PRO A 228 -0.09 -14.68 9.51
C PRO A 228 1.14 -14.18 8.76
N VAL A 229 1.26 -12.88 8.48
CA VAL A 229 2.47 -12.31 7.87
C VAL A 229 3.68 -12.62 8.75
N ARG A 230 3.65 -12.26 10.03
CA ARG A 230 4.76 -12.50 10.96
C ARG A 230 5.18 -13.97 11.04
N GLN A 231 4.21 -14.89 11.00
CA GLN A 231 4.46 -16.34 11.11
C GLN A 231 5.08 -16.93 9.84
N ASN A 232 4.99 -16.26 8.70
CA ASN A 232 5.40 -16.79 7.41
C ASN A 232 6.49 -15.96 6.70
N LEU A 233 7.11 -14.98 7.36
CA LEU A 233 8.14 -14.13 6.76
C LEU A 233 9.30 -14.92 6.12
N ALA A 234 9.66 -16.08 6.69
CA ALA A 234 10.69 -16.94 6.13
C ALA A 234 10.39 -17.51 4.72
N LYS A 235 9.18 -17.32 4.20
CA LYS A 235 8.84 -17.65 2.80
C LYS A 235 9.27 -16.59 1.80
N ILE A 236 9.65 -15.40 2.25
CA ILE A 236 10.12 -14.30 1.40
C ILE A 236 11.61 -14.50 1.15
N SER A 237 11.98 -14.89 -0.08
CA SER A 237 13.35 -15.14 -0.51
C SER A 237 13.86 -14.20 -1.60
N MET A 238 12.96 -13.43 -2.22
CA MET A 238 13.31 -12.42 -3.21
C MET A 238 14.13 -11.27 -2.60
N PRO A 239 14.93 -10.53 -3.39
CA PRO A 239 15.59 -9.31 -2.95
C PRO A 239 14.64 -8.37 -2.23
N ALA A 240 15.07 -7.76 -1.11
CA ALA A 240 14.18 -6.95 -0.30
C ALA A 240 14.85 -5.70 0.28
N LEU A 241 14.16 -4.56 0.16
CA LEU A 241 14.48 -3.31 0.85
C LEU A 241 13.46 -3.06 1.96
N ILE A 242 13.95 -2.87 3.18
CA ILE A 242 13.14 -2.52 4.34
C ILE A 242 13.58 -1.16 4.87
N VAL A 243 12.64 -0.21 5.02
CA VAL A 243 12.91 1.14 5.53
C VAL A 243 11.92 1.48 6.64
N HIS A 244 12.38 2.17 7.69
CA HIS A 244 11.53 2.62 8.79
C HIS A 244 12.07 3.90 9.44
N ALA A 245 11.19 4.75 9.96
CA ALA A 245 11.57 5.88 10.81
C ALA A 245 11.87 5.42 12.23
N THR A 246 12.98 5.85 12.82
CA THR A 246 13.43 5.43 14.16
C THR A 246 12.39 5.74 15.24
N ASN A 247 11.79 6.93 15.19
CA ASN A 247 10.84 7.42 16.18
C ASN A 247 9.38 7.41 15.68
N ASP A 248 9.04 6.55 14.71
CA ASP A 248 7.69 6.42 14.19
C ASP A 248 6.66 6.30 15.33
N PRO A 249 5.69 7.24 15.44
CA PRO A 249 4.72 7.25 16.55
C PRO A 249 3.60 6.21 16.37
N LYS A 250 3.38 5.66 15.16
CA LYS A 250 2.26 4.77 14.82
C LYS A 250 2.66 3.30 14.81
N VAL A 251 3.78 2.99 14.18
CA VAL A 251 4.31 1.63 14.03
C VAL A 251 5.61 1.49 14.84
N ASP A 252 5.73 0.39 15.57
CA ASP A 252 6.96 0.09 16.30
C ASP A 252 8.07 -0.28 15.30
N VAL A 253 9.20 0.43 15.33
CA VAL A 253 10.38 0.18 14.49
C VAL A 253 10.88 -1.27 14.61
N GLN A 254 10.62 -1.93 15.73
CA GLN A 254 10.90 -3.35 15.90
C GLN A 254 10.19 -4.23 14.85
N SER A 255 9.08 -3.74 14.26
CA SER A 255 8.41 -4.43 13.15
C SER A 255 9.35 -4.63 11.97
N SER A 256 10.03 -3.59 11.52
CA SER A 256 10.94 -3.64 10.37
C SER A 256 12.23 -4.40 10.69
N ARG A 257 12.74 -4.29 11.92
CA ARG A 257 13.87 -5.12 12.39
C ARG A 257 13.52 -6.61 12.38
N ASP A 258 12.31 -6.97 12.84
CA ASP A 258 11.81 -8.34 12.81
C ASP A 258 11.61 -8.83 11.36
N ILE A 259 11.07 -8.00 10.45
CA ILE A 259 10.94 -8.33 9.02
C ILE A 259 12.31 -8.64 8.44
N TYR A 260 13.27 -7.71 8.56
CA TYR A 260 14.62 -7.89 8.04
C TYR A 260 15.28 -9.16 8.56
N ARG A 261 15.14 -9.45 9.86
CA ARG A 261 15.74 -10.64 10.48
C ARG A 261 15.10 -11.94 10.01
N LEU A 262 13.77 -11.97 9.80
CA LEU A 262 12.98 -13.20 9.62
C LEU A 262 12.74 -13.60 8.17
N ILE A 263 12.89 -12.67 7.19
CA ILE A 263 12.83 -13.04 5.76
C ILE A 263 14.04 -13.87 5.36
N ALA A 264 13.82 -14.85 4.46
CA ALA A 264 14.86 -15.74 3.97
C ALA A 264 15.70 -15.15 2.83
N SER A 265 15.38 -13.94 2.36
CA SER A 265 16.15 -13.26 1.33
C SER A 265 17.64 -13.19 1.70
N GLN A 266 18.50 -13.55 0.75
CA GLN A 266 19.96 -13.42 0.87
C GLN A 266 20.41 -12.01 0.46
N ASP A 267 19.69 -11.37 -0.46
CA ASP A 267 19.90 -9.99 -0.87
C ASP A 267 18.85 -9.10 -0.20
N LYS A 268 19.18 -8.60 0.97
CA LYS A 268 18.29 -7.74 1.75
C LYS A 268 19.01 -6.55 2.35
N THR A 269 18.38 -5.39 2.23
CA THR A 269 18.90 -4.12 2.74
C THR A 269 17.93 -3.54 3.78
N TYR A 270 18.46 -2.97 4.86
CA TYR A 270 17.70 -2.35 5.92
C TYR A 270 18.21 -0.95 6.22
N HIS A 271 17.28 0.02 6.28
CA HIS A 271 17.59 1.40 6.66
C HIS A 271 16.64 1.88 7.75
N GLU A 272 17.21 2.40 8.84
CA GLU A 272 16.51 3.24 9.80
C GLU A 272 16.81 4.70 9.50
N ILE A 273 15.75 5.51 9.43
CA ILE A 273 15.85 6.94 9.15
C ILE A 273 15.53 7.67 10.43
N ASP A 274 16.43 8.55 10.87
CA ASP A 274 16.20 9.39 12.06
C ASP A 274 15.12 10.43 11.77
N PHE A 275 13.89 10.07 12.12
CA PHE A 275 12.71 10.88 11.86
C PHE A 275 11.58 10.53 12.84
N ASP A 276 10.76 11.55 13.20
CA ASP A 276 9.76 11.47 14.28
C ASP A 276 8.32 11.28 13.78
N LEU A 277 8.11 11.16 12.47
CA LEU A 277 6.79 10.95 11.87
C LEU A 277 6.70 9.59 11.17
N HIS A 278 5.47 9.11 11.01
CA HIS A 278 5.18 7.89 10.27
C HIS A 278 5.27 8.08 8.75
N GLY A 279 4.82 9.25 8.26
CA GLY A 279 4.67 9.58 6.85
C GLY A 279 5.99 9.95 6.16
N ILE A 280 6.93 9.00 6.03
CA ILE A 280 8.28 9.25 5.46
C ILE A 280 8.36 9.22 3.93
N ILE A 281 7.27 8.91 3.24
CA ILE A 281 7.22 8.86 1.78
C ILE A 281 6.73 10.16 1.13
N ASN A 282 6.48 11.18 1.92
CA ASN A 282 6.01 12.50 1.48
C ASN A 282 6.84 13.61 2.10
N GLY A 283 6.82 14.80 1.50
CA GLY A 283 7.60 15.96 1.96
C GLY A 283 9.09 15.81 1.71
N ASP A 284 9.93 16.62 2.40
CA ASP A 284 11.37 16.67 2.14
C ASP A 284 12.11 15.39 2.51
N ILE A 285 11.67 14.69 3.54
CA ILE A 285 12.26 13.42 3.98
C ILE A 285 12.16 12.34 2.89
N SER A 286 11.14 12.39 2.03
CA SER A 286 10.95 11.42 0.96
C SER A 286 12.13 11.33 0.00
N LYS A 287 12.85 12.42 -0.22
CA LYS A 287 14.06 12.45 -1.07
C LYS A 287 15.13 11.48 -0.58
N GLN A 288 15.31 11.40 0.75
CA GLN A 288 16.26 10.46 1.36
C GLN A 288 15.78 9.00 1.18
N ILE A 289 14.48 8.77 1.34
CA ILE A 289 13.88 7.44 1.15
C ILE A 289 14.01 7.00 -0.30
N PHE A 290 13.66 7.87 -1.26
CA PHE A 290 13.70 7.57 -2.69
C PHE A 290 15.14 7.31 -3.18
N LYS A 291 16.14 7.98 -2.59
CA LYS A 291 17.54 7.66 -2.86
C LYS A 291 17.89 6.23 -2.44
N GLN A 292 17.40 5.73 -1.29
CA GLN A 292 17.63 4.35 -0.87
C GLN A 292 16.91 3.35 -1.77
N VAL A 293 15.69 3.70 -2.21
CA VAL A 293 14.92 2.90 -3.18
C VAL A 293 15.68 2.82 -4.50
N ASP A 294 16.18 3.93 -5.03
CA ASP A 294 16.94 3.97 -6.27
C ASP A 294 18.21 3.11 -6.21
N LEU A 295 19.01 3.26 -5.14
CA LEU A 295 20.21 2.45 -4.93
C LEU A 295 19.91 0.95 -4.83
N PHE A 296 18.76 0.57 -4.27
CA PHE A 296 18.31 -0.81 -4.24
C PHE A 296 17.90 -1.32 -5.62
N LEU A 297 17.12 -0.53 -6.36
CA LEU A 297 16.63 -0.89 -7.69
C LEU A 297 17.78 -0.99 -8.72
N GLN A 298 18.80 -0.15 -8.62
CA GLN A 298 20.00 -0.20 -9.47
C GLN A 298 20.79 -1.52 -9.29
N LYS A 299 20.74 -2.15 -8.11
CA LYS A 299 21.39 -3.46 -7.88
C LYS A 299 20.62 -4.63 -8.51
N LEU A 300 19.35 -4.41 -8.86
CA LEU A 300 18.49 -5.42 -9.50
C LEU A 300 18.50 -5.32 -11.03
N ALA A 301 19.21 -4.33 -11.59
CA ALA A 301 19.25 -4.03 -13.00
C ALA A 301 20.16 -5.00 -13.79
#